data_e16f22548a99fb79a246ce4a4ec9ce77
#
_entry.id   e16f22548a99fb79a246ce4a4ec9ce77
#
_cell.length_a   1.000
_cell.length_b   1.000
_cell.length_c   1.000
_cell.angle_alpha   90.00
_cell.angle_beta   90.00
_cell.angle_gamma   90.00
#
_symmetry.space_group_name_H-M   'P 1'
#
loop_
_entity.id
_entity.type
_entity.pdbx_description
1 polymer ?
#
loop_
_entity_poly.entity_id
_entity_poly.type
_entity_poly.pdbx_seq_one_letter_code
_entity_poly.pdbx_strand_id
1 'polypeptide(L)'
;MTLYEKVPFGEVKHVRDWLQIDGNVYKPEMEHPKRPIRGFDCPNSEVSGARFWSFFKSICGQPETFFKYCFVHNHCPLIFMNQSGKNLTPTDLPKAQRDMLLDICDEALCQVVKTLGVKMVIGVGKFSEQRARKALAGEGMDVTVKSIMHPSPRNPQANKGWDSVVRTQLQELGVLPLLTDRTCH
;
A
#
# COMPACT_ATOMS: atom_id res chain seq x y z
N MET A 1 -12.17 16.95 7.34
CA MET A 1 -11.16 16.03 6.74
C MET A 1 -11.32 14.72 7.48
N THR A 2 -11.80 13.70 6.85
CA THR A 2 -12.21 12.47 7.51
C THR A 2 -11.05 11.49 7.46
N LEU A 3 -10.50 11.15 8.62
CA LEU A 3 -9.44 10.17 8.78
C LEU A 3 -10.06 8.77 8.68
N TYR A 4 -9.56 7.95 7.76
CA TYR A 4 -9.88 6.53 7.73
C TYR A 4 -8.58 5.74 7.79
N GLU A 5 -8.46 4.89 8.77
CA GLU A 5 -7.47 3.82 8.70
C GLU A 5 -7.96 2.83 7.63
N LYS A 6 -7.19 2.73 6.58
CA LYS A 6 -7.48 1.84 5.47
C LYS A 6 -6.42 0.75 5.44
N VAL A 7 -6.87 -0.50 5.44
CA VAL A 7 -5.97 -1.61 5.10
C VAL A 7 -5.29 -1.29 3.76
N PRO A 8 -3.95 -1.33 3.68
CA PRO A 8 -3.26 -1.07 2.43
C PRO A 8 -3.78 -1.96 1.32
N PHE A 9 -4.08 -1.37 0.17
CA PHE A 9 -4.73 -2.08 -0.93
C PHE A 9 -6.04 -2.78 -0.52
N GLY A 10 -6.84 -2.13 0.35
CA GLY A 10 -8.04 -2.69 0.97
C GLY A 10 -9.14 -3.00 -0.05
N GLU A 11 -9.11 -4.20 -0.59
CA GLU A 11 -10.17 -4.80 -1.38
C GLU A 11 -10.89 -5.83 -0.50
N VAL A 12 -12.20 -5.64 -0.29
CA VAL A 12 -12.99 -6.32 0.74
C VAL A 12 -12.87 -7.84 0.68
N LYS A 13 -12.93 -8.42 -0.52
CA LYS A 13 -12.85 -9.87 -0.70
C LYS A 13 -11.53 -10.44 -0.19
N HIS A 14 -10.40 -9.82 -0.53
CA HIS A 14 -9.08 -10.29 -0.08
C HIS A 14 -8.84 -10.02 1.39
N VAL A 15 -9.32 -8.87 1.89
CA VAL A 15 -9.20 -8.54 3.32
C VAL A 15 -9.94 -9.55 4.19
N ARG A 16 -11.17 -9.92 3.81
CA ARG A 16 -11.98 -10.90 4.54
C ARG A 16 -11.50 -12.33 4.31
N ASP A 17 -11.39 -12.74 3.04
CA ASP A 17 -11.28 -14.16 2.68
C ASP A 17 -9.84 -14.69 2.75
N TRP A 18 -8.84 -13.81 2.61
CA TRP A 18 -7.44 -14.22 2.62
C TRP A 18 -6.66 -13.65 3.79
N LEU A 19 -6.73 -12.33 4.02
CA LEU A 19 -6.05 -11.72 5.17
C LEU A 19 -6.74 -12.06 6.50
N GLN A 20 -8.00 -12.57 6.45
CA GLN A 20 -8.81 -12.93 7.61
C GLN A 20 -8.94 -11.78 8.62
N ILE A 21 -8.95 -10.55 8.10
CA ILE A 21 -9.16 -9.35 8.91
C ILE A 21 -10.64 -9.09 9.00
N ASP A 22 -11.15 -9.06 10.22
CA ASP A 22 -12.52 -8.70 10.57
C ASP A 22 -12.51 -7.62 11.65
N GLY A 23 -13.57 -6.86 11.79
CA GLY A 23 -13.70 -5.86 12.82
C GLY A 23 -14.74 -4.80 12.52
N ASN A 24 -15.01 -3.98 13.52
CA ASN A 24 -15.93 -2.86 13.39
C ASN A 24 -15.28 -1.72 12.60
N VAL A 25 -15.99 -1.24 11.60
CA VAL A 25 -15.59 -0.06 10.83
C VAL A 25 -16.23 1.17 11.46
N TYR A 26 -15.42 1.99 12.10
CA TYR A 26 -15.91 3.24 12.69
C TYR A 26 -16.07 4.29 11.61
N LYS A 27 -17.22 4.96 11.65
CA LYS A 27 -17.52 6.07 10.73
C LYS A 27 -17.21 7.40 11.42
N PRO A 28 -16.73 8.40 10.67
CA PRO A 28 -16.61 9.75 11.21
C PRO A 28 -18.00 10.37 11.40
N GLU A 29 -18.05 11.44 12.21
CA GLU A 29 -19.28 12.23 12.39
C GLU A 29 -19.82 12.77 11.06
N MET A 30 -18.94 13.12 10.12
CA MET A 30 -19.32 13.63 8.81
C MET A 30 -18.70 12.78 7.70
N GLU A 31 -19.54 12.11 6.93
CA GLU A 31 -19.16 11.40 5.73
C GLU A 31 -19.40 12.27 4.47
N HIS A 32 -18.62 12.02 3.43
CA HIS A 32 -18.93 12.65 2.14
C HIS A 32 -20.22 12.04 1.56
N PRO A 33 -21.28 12.84 1.23
CA PRO A 33 -22.60 12.30 0.88
C PRO A 33 -22.59 11.38 -0.35
N LYS A 34 -21.66 11.61 -1.29
CA LYS A 34 -21.48 10.75 -2.48
C LYS A 34 -20.55 9.56 -2.26
N ARG A 35 -19.93 9.45 -1.09
CA ARG A 35 -18.92 8.41 -0.76
C ARG A 35 -19.12 7.93 0.68
N PRO A 36 -20.28 7.35 1.01
CA PRO A 36 -20.50 6.81 2.34
C PRO A 36 -19.55 5.63 2.60
N ILE A 37 -19.14 5.48 3.84
CA ILE A 37 -18.28 4.38 4.26
C ILE A 37 -19.17 3.16 4.50
N ARG A 38 -18.89 2.11 3.76
CA ARG A 38 -19.62 0.86 3.85
C ARG A 38 -18.81 -0.24 4.53
N GLY A 39 -17.53 0.00 4.80
CA GLY A 39 -16.66 -1.02 5.39
C GLY A 39 -16.70 -2.31 4.59
N PHE A 40 -16.94 -3.42 5.30
CA PHE A 40 -17.04 -4.76 4.70
C PHE A 40 -18.29 -4.97 3.82
N ASP A 41 -19.27 -4.09 3.90
CA ASP A 41 -20.48 -4.13 3.04
C ASP A 41 -20.28 -3.36 1.72
N CYS A 42 -19.05 -2.93 1.43
CA CYS A 42 -18.75 -2.24 0.19
C CYS A 42 -18.85 -3.20 -1.01
N PRO A 43 -19.78 -2.97 -1.97
CA PRO A 43 -19.95 -3.88 -3.11
C PRO A 43 -18.89 -3.66 -4.19
N ASN A 44 -18.11 -2.59 -4.09
CA ASN A 44 -17.14 -2.23 -5.12
C ASN A 44 -15.81 -2.94 -4.88
N SER A 45 -15.27 -3.55 -5.93
CA SER A 45 -13.90 -4.06 -5.92
C SER A 45 -12.91 -2.93 -6.19
N GLU A 46 -11.80 -2.93 -5.46
CA GLU A 46 -10.66 -2.02 -5.70
C GLU A 46 -9.62 -2.75 -6.55
N VAL A 47 -9.50 -2.34 -7.82
CA VAL A 47 -8.69 -3.06 -8.82
C VAL A 47 -7.23 -3.21 -8.41
N SER A 48 -6.63 -2.19 -7.80
CA SER A 48 -5.22 -2.26 -7.38
C SER A 48 -5.05 -3.24 -6.23
N GLY A 49 -5.98 -3.25 -5.28
CA GLY A 49 -6.00 -4.18 -4.16
C GLY A 49 -6.25 -5.61 -4.61
N ALA A 50 -7.21 -5.82 -5.50
CA ALA A 50 -7.48 -7.12 -6.07
C ALA A 50 -6.25 -7.71 -6.77
N ARG A 51 -5.54 -6.93 -7.61
CA ARG A 51 -4.30 -7.35 -8.26
C ARG A 51 -3.20 -7.67 -7.26
N PHE A 52 -2.96 -6.74 -6.33
CA PHE A 52 -1.89 -6.87 -5.33
C PHE A 52 -2.08 -8.13 -4.49
N TRP A 53 -3.21 -8.29 -3.84
CA TRP A 53 -3.44 -9.42 -2.95
C TRP A 53 -3.64 -10.74 -3.68
N SER A 54 -4.28 -10.76 -4.89
CA SER A 54 -4.35 -11.99 -5.70
C SER A 54 -2.99 -12.53 -6.05
N PHE A 55 -2.05 -11.64 -6.43
CA PHE A 55 -0.69 -12.04 -6.74
C PHE A 55 0.01 -12.64 -5.52
N PHE A 56 0.02 -11.94 -4.38
CA PHE A 56 0.68 -12.47 -3.19
C PHE A 56 0.00 -13.73 -2.66
N LYS A 57 -1.32 -13.83 -2.72
CA LYS A 57 -2.04 -15.07 -2.45
C LYS A 57 -1.56 -16.23 -3.33
N SER A 58 -1.35 -15.97 -4.61
CA SER A 58 -0.91 -17.01 -5.58
C SER A 58 0.49 -17.54 -5.31
N ILE A 59 1.40 -16.69 -4.79
CA ILE A 59 2.80 -17.09 -4.54
C ILE A 59 3.05 -17.56 -3.12
N CYS A 60 2.41 -16.94 -2.12
CA CYS A 60 2.59 -17.27 -0.71
C CYS A 60 1.66 -18.38 -0.22
N GLY A 61 0.47 -18.54 -0.84
CA GLY A 61 -0.59 -19.41 -0.37
C GLY A 61 -1.32 -18.83 0.84
N GLN A 62 -0.63 -18.73 1.98
CA GLN A 62 -1.17 -18.19 3.24
C GLN A 62 -0.61 -16.80 3.55
N PRO A 63 -1.39 -15.93 4.22
CA PRO A 63 -0.95 -14.58 4.57
C PRO A 63 0.24 -14.58 5.53
N GLU A 64 0.35 -15.56 6.41
CA GLU A 64 1.47 -15.70 7.35
C GLU A 64 2.81 -15.83 6.63
N THR A 65 2.86 -16.52 5.50
CA THR A 65 4.06 -16.64 4.66
C THR A 65 4.49 -15.27 4.14
N PHE A 66 3.54 -14.44 3.74
CA PHE A 66 3.83 -13.07 3.30
C PHE A 66 4.31 -12.21 4.48
N PHE A 67 3.56 -12.18 5.57
CA PHE A 67 3.82 -11.29 6.71
C PHE A 67 5.03 -11.72 7.57
N LYS A 68 5.54 -12.92 7.38
CA LYS A 68 6.82 -13.36 7.98
C LYS A 68 8.00 -12.49 7.51
N TYR A 69 7.93 -12.02 6.26
CA TYR A 69 9.04 -11.29 5.63
C TYR A 69 8.67 -9.86 5.21
N CYS A 70 7.40 -9.53 5.11
CA CYS A 70 6.92 -8.26 4.58
C CYS A 70 5.97 -7.56 5.55
N PHE A 71 6.06 -6.24 5.56
CA PHE A 71 5.08 -5.36 6.18
C PHE A 71 4.59 -4.36 5.13
N VAL A 72 3.29 -4.13 5.04
CA VAL A 72 2.72 -3.18 4.07
C VAL A 72 2.34 -1.90 4.77
N HIS A 73 2.97 -0.81 4.36
CA HIS A 73 2.76 0.53 4.92
C HIS A 73 2.13 1.47 3.88
N ASN A 74 1.06 2.14 4.25
CA ASN A 74 0.55 3.26 3.47
C ASN A 74 1.34 4.51 3.80
N HIS A 75 2.11 5.03 2.85
CA HIS A 75 2.87 6.27 3.05
C HIS A 75 1.96 7.42 3.54
N CYS A 76 0.81 7.60 2.90
CA CYS A 76 -0.23 8.52 3.37
C CYS A 76 -1.53 7.72 3.63
N PRO A 77 -1.92 7.50 4.89
CA PRO A 77 -3.11 6.72 5.22
C PRO A 77 -4.42 7.49 5.01
N LEU A 78 -4.35 8.77 4.64
CA LEU A 78 -5.52 9.63 4.48
C LEU A 78 -6.15 9.53 3.09
N ILE A 79 -7.45 9.68 3.04
CA ILE A 79 -8.23 9.83 1.81
C ILE A 79 -8.68 11.29 1.69
N PHE A 80 -8.38 11.89 0.53
CA PHE A 80 -8.82 13.24 0.20
C PHE A 80 -9.86 13.18 -0.90
N MET A 81 -10.90 13.99 -0.76
CA MET A 81 -11.97 14.12 -1.76
C MET A 81 -12.30 15.58 -1.99
N ASN A 82 -12.62 15.92 -3.24
CA ASN A 82 -13.21 17.22 -3.54
C ASN A 82 -14.73 17.19 -3.31
N GLN A 83 -15.40 18.35 -3.44
CA GLN A 83 -16.86 18.48 -3.26
C GLN A 83 -17.69 17.58 -4.18
N SER A 84 -17.17 17.18 -5.33
CA SER A 84 -17.86 16.26 -6.24
C SER A 84 -17.72 14.78 -5.85
N GLY A 85 -16.93 14.45 -4.83
CA GLY A 85 -16.62 13.08 -4.40
C GLY A 85 -15.51 12.41 -5.22
N LYS A 86 -14.75 13.17 -6.01
CA LYS A 86 -13.56 12.65 -6.70
C LYS A 86 -12.40 12.52 -5.71
N ASN A 87 -11.76 11.36 -5.70
CA ASN A 87 -10.55 11.15 -4.93
C ASN A 87 -9.43 12.08 -5.41
N LEU A 88 -8.76 12.71 -4.46
CA LEU A 88 -7.56 13.51 -4.66
C LEU A 88 -6.36 12.72 -4.12
N THR A 89 -5.22 12.91 -4.75
CA THR A 89 -3.93 12.42 -4.26
C THR A 89 -3.17 13.57 -3.58
N PRO A 90 -2.13 13.31 -2.79
CA PRO A 90 -1.32 14.39 -2.22
C PRO A 90 -0.83 15.40 -3.27
N THR A 91 -0.60 14.97 -4.51
CA THR A 91 -0.16 15.84 -5.61
C THR A 91 -1.23 16.84 -6.09
N ASP A 92 -2.49 16.56 -5.81
CA ASP A 92 -3.61 17.46 -6.13
C ASP A 92 -3.82 18.55 -5.06
N LEU A 93 -3.11 18.47 -3.93
CA LEU A 93 -3.21 19.45 -2.85
C LEU A 93 -2.36 20.70 -3.13
N PRO A 94 -2.73 21.87 -2.58
CA PRO A 94 -1.87 23.06 -2.60
C PRO A 94 -0.49 22.76 -2.03
N LYS A 95 0.56 23.35 -2.62
CA LYS A 95 1.97 23.02 -2.34
C LYS A 95 2.29 23.00 -0.84
N ALA A 96 1.92 24.04 -0.11
CA ALA A 96 2.24 24.13 1.32
C ALA A 96 1.61 23.01 2.15
N GLN A 97 0.32 22.71 1.91
CA GLN A 97 -0.39 21.64 2.61
C GLN A 97 0.16 20.26 2.23
N ARG A 98 0.46 20.07 0.95
CA ARG A 98 1.08 18.84 0.46
C ARG A 98 2.43 18.60 1.09
N ASP A 99 3.29 19.62 1.11
CA ASP A 99 4.66 19.48 1.60
C ASP A 99 4.64 19.14 3.10
N MET A 100 3.83 19.84 3.92
CA MET A 100 3.63 19.52 5.34
C MET A 100 3.11 18.09 5.56
N LEU A 101 2.11 17.67 4.79
CA LEU A 101 1.56 16.32 4.87
C LEU A 101 2.61 15.26 4.56
N LEU A 102 3.37 15.48 3.49
CA LEU A 102 4.39 14.53 3.06
C LEU A 102 5.56 14.44 4.04
N ASP A 103 5.93 15.53 4.70
CA ASP A 103 6.99 15.52 5.72
C ASP A 103 6.55 14.71 6.95
N ILE A 104 5.30 14.83 7.39
CA ILE A 104 4.73 13.99 8.47
C ILE A 104 4.72 12.50 8.06
N CYS A 105 4.34 12.22 6.81
CA CYS A 105 4.31 10.83 6.30
C CYS A 105 5.73 10.24 6.17
N ASP A 106 6.71 11.06 5.79
CA ASP A 106 8.11 10.65 5.70
C ASP A 106 8.66 10.30 7.09
N GLU A 107 8.40 11.14 8.10
CA GLU A 107 8.79 10.87 9.48
C GLU A 107 8.17 9.56 9.99
N ALA A 108 6.87 9.36 9.77
CA ALA A 108 6.18 8.11 10.13
C ALA A 108 6.80 6.88 9.45
N LEU A 109 7.17 6.98 8.16
CA LEU A 109 7.88 5.92 7.45
C LEU A 109 9.24 5.60 8.12
N CYS A 110 10.03 6.62 8.45
CA CYS A 110 11.32 6.44 9.11
C CYS A 110 11.17 5.75 10.48
N GLN A 111 10.16 6.14 11.25
CA GLN A 111 9.86 5.51 12.54
C GLN A 111 9.50 4.02 12.37
N VAL A 112 8.64 3.68 11.41
CA VAL A 112 8.27 2.28 11.12
C VAL A 112 9.50 1.47 10.70
N VAL A 113 10.30 1.99 9.78
CA VAL A 113 11.52 1.33 9.29
C VAL A 113 12.50 1.07 10.43
N LYS A 114 12.69 2.04 11.32
CA LYS A 114 13.54 1.93 12.51
C LYS A 114 13.01 0.91 13.51
N THR A 115 11.72 0.97 13.84
CA THR A 115 11.07 0.09 14.82
C THR A 115 11.10 -1.36 14.38
N LEU A 116 10.86 -1.63 13.09
CA LEU A 116 10.85 -2.98 12.55
C LEU A 116 12.24 -3.49 12.11
N GLY A 117 13.27 -2.66 12.19
CA GLY A 117 14.62 -3.02 11.75
C GLY A 117 14.72 -3.37 10.26
N VAL A 118 13.91 -2.72 9.43
CA VAL A 118 13.78 -2.99 7.99
C VAL A 118 15.09 -2.75 7.26
N LYS A 119 15.50 -3.69 6.40
CA LYS A 119 16.72 -3.58 5.58
C LYS A 119 16.44 -3.18 4.13
N MET A 120 15.22 -3.40 3.66
CA MET A 120 14.80 -3.04 2.31
C MET A 120 13.37 -2.46 2.32
N VAL A 121 13.21 -1.32 1.67
CA VAL A 121 11.90 -0.72 1.39
C VAL A 121 11.61 -0.85 -0.11
N ILE A 122 10.45 -1.40 -0.45
CA ILE A 122 10.00 -1.56 -1.84
C ILE A 122 8.81 -0.65 -2.08
N GLY A 123 9.04 0.46 -2.76
CA GLY A 123 7.98 1.36 -3.17
C GLY A 123 7.07 0.72 -4.22
N VAL A 124 5.77 0.66 -3.96
CA VAL A 124 4.80 0.27 -4.97
C VAL A 124 4.51 1.47 -5.87
N GLY A 125 5.27 1.55 -6.96
CA GLY A 125 5.29 2.70 -7.88
C GLY A 125 6.40 3.71 -7.56
N LYS A 126 6.73 4.53 -8.56
CA LYS A 126 7.84 5.48 -8.51
C LYS A 126 7.70 6.58 -7.46
N PHE A 127 6.47 7.03 -7.21
CA PHE A 127 6.22 8.04 -6.18
C PHE A 127 6.66 7.53 -4.79
N SER A 128 6.22 6.33 -4.41
CA SER A 128 6.56 5.72 -3.11
C SER A 128 8.07 5.47 -2.99
N GLU A 129 8.72 5.01 -4.06
CA GLU A 129 10.18 4.87 -4.10
C GLU A 129 10.91 6.20 -3.84
N GLN A 130 10.53 7.25 -4.57
CA GLN A 130 11.17 8.57 -4.45
C GLN A 130 11.00 9.17 -3.05
N ARG A 131 9.79 9.03 -2.47
CA ARG A 131 9.53 9.51 -1.10
C ARG A 131 10.35 8.74 -0.08
N ALA A 132 10.36 7.40 -0.15
CA ALA A 132 11.17 6.58 0.74
C ALA A 132 12.67 6.91 0.65
N ARG A 133 13.21 7.10 -0.58
CA ARG A 133 14.62 7.51 -0.75
C ARG A 133 14.90 8.84 -0.08
N LYS A 134 14.03 9.84 -0.30
CA LYS A 134 14.19 11.17 0.30
C LYS A 134 14.16 11.09 1.83
N ALA A 135 13.15 10.44 2.38
CA ALA A 135 12.94 10.35 3.82
C ALA A 135 14.10 9.63 4.52
N LEU A 136 14.44 8.43 4.06
CA LEU A 136 15.47 7.61 4.70
C LEU A 136 16.88 8.21 4.55
N ALA A 137 17.18 8.83 3.40
CA ALA A 137 18.44 9.55 3.22
C ALA A 137 18.53 10.79 4.12
N GLY A 138 17.43 11.52 4.32
CA GLY A 138 17.35 12.67 5.21
C GLY A 138 17.67 12.32 6.68
N GLU A 139 17.30 11.12 7.10
CA GLU A 139 17.57 10.59 8.44
C GLU A 139 18.91 9.79 8.52
N GLY A 140 19.69 9.76 7.44
CA GLY A 140 20.97 9.01 7.40
C GLY A 140 20.81 7.50 7.58
N MET A 141 19.65 6.94 7.23
CA MET A 141 19.36 5.52 7.42
C MET A 141 19.93 4.68 6.27
N ASP A 142 20.75 3.68 6.58
CA ASP A 142 21.30 2.72 5.60
C ASP A 142 20.27 1.61 5.31
N VAL A 143 19.32 1.94 4.43
CA VAL A 143 18.25 1.04 4.01
C VAL A 143 18.17 1.01 2.49
N THR A 144 18.17 -0.19 1.91
CA THR A 144 18.01 -0.37 0.47
C THR A 144 16.60 0.05 0.03
N VAL A 145 16.49 0.98 -0.92
CA VAL A 145 15.19 1.39 -1.49
C VAL A 145 15.09 0.94 -2.94
N LYS A 146 14.06 0.19 -3.25
CA LYS A 146 13.74 -0.32 -4.59
C LYS A 146 12.28 -0.03 -4.92
N SER A 147 11.82 -0.43 -6.11
CA SER A 147 10.41 -0.32 -6.48
C SER A 147 9.93 -1.47 -7.34
N ILE A 148 8.63 -1.72 -7.25
CA ILE A 148 7.87 -2.57 -8.17
C ILE A 148 6.80 -1.74 -8.86
N MET A 149 6.27 -2.24 -9.98
CA MET A 149 5.23 -1.56 -10.74
C MET A 149 3.96 -1.39 -9.88
N HIS A 150 3.35 -0.20 -9.95
CA HIS A 150 2.06 0.04 -9.28
C HIS A 150 0.91 -0.69 -9.99
N PRO A 151 0.03 -1.41 -9.28
CA PRO A 151 -1.06 -2.20 -9.85
C PRO A 151 -2.25 -1.38 -10.39
N SER A 152 -2.13 -0.06 -10.44
CA SER A 152 -3.22 0.84 -10.86
C SER A 152 -3.73 0.54 -12.27
N PRO A 153 -5.06 0.53 -12.48
CA PRO A 153 -5.64 0.43 -13.81
C PRO A 153 -5.32 1.64 -14.71
N ARG A 154 -4.84 2.74 -14.13
CA ARG A 154 -4.34 3.90 -14.89
C ARG A 154 -2.99 3.65 -15.54
N ASN A 155 -2.27 2.61 -15.13
CA ASN A 155 -1.01 2.21 -15.75
C ASN A 155 -1.29 1.21 -16.88
N PRO A 156 -1.08 1.57 -18.16
CA PRO A 156 -1.34 0.69 -19.28
C PRO A 156 -0.51 -0.62 -19.24
N GLN A 157 0.71 -0.57 -18.70
CA GLN A 157 1.55 -1.76 -18.57
C GLN A 157 0.98 -2.73 -17.54
N ALA A 158 0.41 -2.23 -16.43
CA ALA A 158 -0.24 -3.07 -15.44
C ALA A 158 -1.49 -3.78 -16.00
N ASN A 159 -2.16 -3.19 -17.00
CA ASN A 159 -3.31 -3.80 -17.65
C ASN A 159 -2.93 -4.95 -18.63
N LYS A 160 -1.66 -5.03 -19.03
CA LYS A 160 -1.15 -6.06 -19.95
C LYS A 160 -0.58 -7.30 -19.23
N GLY A 161 -0.54 -7.30 -17.90
CA GLY A 161 -0.02 -8.45 -17.14
C GLY A 161 0.87 -7.99 -15.98
N TRP A 162 0.26 -7.34 -14.99
CA TRP A 162 0.96 -6.83 -13.80
C TRP A 162 1.72 -7.93 -13.07
N ASP A 163 1.12 -9.10 -12.91
CA ASP A 163 1.66 -10.24 -12.16
C ASP A 163 2.99 -10.73 -12.71
N SER A 164 3.10 -10.87 -14.04
CA SER A 164 4.35 -11.33 -14.67
C SER A 164 5.49 -10.33 -14.48
N VAL A 165 5.20 -9.03 -14.62
CA VAL A 165 6.20 -7.98 -14.44
C VAL A 165 6.68 -7.92 -12.99
N VAL A 166 5.76 -7.95 -12.02
CA VAL A 166 6.12 -7.88 -10.61
C VAL A 166 6.83 -9.14 -10.13
N ARG A 167 6.46 -10.30 -10.67
CA ARG A 167 7.20 -11.56 -10.40
C ARG A 167 8.66 -11.43 -10.80
N THR A 168 8.93 -10.93 -12.00
CA THR A 168 10.31 -10.69 -12.47
C THR A 168 11.03 -9.68 -11.57
N GLN A 169 10.38 -8.55 -11.26
CA GLN A 169 10.97 -7.54 -10.37
C GLN A 169 11.30 -8.09 -8.97
N LEU A 170 10.41 -8.85 -8.35
CA LEU A 170 10.67 -9.47 -7.04
C LEU A 170 11.75 -10.55 -7.12
N GLN A 171 11.87 -11.26 -8.24
CA GLN A 171 12.97 -12.21 -8.48
C GLN A 171 14.32 -11.49 -8.55
N GLU A 172 14.40 -10.40 -9.32
CA GLU A 172 15.61 -9.58 -9.44
C GLU A 172 16.03 -8.94 -8.11
N LEU A 173 15.05 -8.63 -7.25
CA LEU A 173 15.30 -8.11 -5.89
C LEU A 173 15.67 -9.19 -4.87
N GLY A 174 15.63 -10.47 -5.24
CA GLY A 174 15.88 -11.59 -4.33
C GLY A 174 14.76 -11.81 -3.30
N VAL A 175 13.60 -11.19 -3.47
CA VAL A 175 12.48 -11.28 -2.53
C VAL A 175 11.55 -12.44 -2.86
N LEU A 176 11.37 -12.77 -4.15
CA LEU A 176 10.46 -13.83 -4.56
C LEU A 176 10.77 -15.20 -3.90
N PRO A 177 12.03 -15.65 -3.78
CA PRO A 177 12.33 -16.92 -3.11
C PRO A 177 11.86 -16.97 -1.67
N LEU A 178 11.96 -15.86 -0.92
CA LEU A 178 11.50 -15.78 0.47
C LEU A 178 9.97 -15.98 0.59
N LEU A 179 9.23 -15.54 -0.41
CA LEU A 179 7.77 -15.59 -0.43
C LEU A 179 7.21 -16.91 -0.98
N THR A 180 8.03 -17.70 -1.66
CA THR A 180 7.66 -18.99 -2.25
C THR A 180 8.17 -20.19 -1.46
N ASP A 181 9.01 -19.96 -0.46
CA ASP A 181 9.56 -21.02 0.38
C ASP A 181 8.47 -21.62 1.27
N ARG A 182 8.04 -22.84 0.92
CA ARG A 182 7.02 -23.62 1.64
C ARG A 182 7.62 -24.57 2.68
N THR A 183 8.91 -24.45 2.98
CA THR A 183 9.63 -25.40 3.82
C THR A 183 9.51 -25.18 5.34
N CYS A 184 8.71 -24.21 5.77
CA CYS A 184 8.45 -23.97 7.19
C CYS A 184 6.99 -24.31 7.55
N HIS A 185 6.77 -25.56 7.91
CA HIS A 185 5.66 -25.99 8.77
C HIS A 185 6.20 -26.39 10.14
#